data_ad68af162aade9f2933f1b3c21a6d26d
#
_entry.id   ad68af162aade9f2933f1b3c21a6d26d
#
_cell.length_a   1.000
_cell.length_b   1.000
_cell.length_c   1.000
_cell.angle_alpha   90.00
_cell.angle_beta   90.00
_cell.angle_gamma   90.00
#
_symmetry.space_group_name_H-M   'P 1'
#
loop_
_entity.id
_entity.type
_entity.pdbx_description
1 polymer ?
#
loop_
_entity_poly.entity_id
_entity_poly.type
_entity_poly.pdbx_seq_one_letter_code
_entity_poly.pdbx_strand_id
1 'polypeptide(L)'
;LDSEAIGIIQKLKDNPMTFTKPVILAYGSQDVAIEIQALEAGAEDFLRLPFQPEVLAARINTSIRRNTRLQITNPLTGLPGAVYVEEQTIRRLAANQPLALCYVDIDYFKAYNDKYGYRRGDNVIRILATILNEGVTLFGRKGDFVGHIGGDDFVMILDTACVIPVCEYVTKSFDILIPFQYDEEDQAAGYIHSRTRKGEEMRFPIMTVAIGVVSNQTRKIENYLQLTELAAEMKEYAKSITKASHPPQSAFRIDKRTH
;
A
#
# COMPACT_ATOMS: atom_id res chain seq x y z
N LEU A 1 -29.37 22.25 -23.97
CA LEU A 1 -28.61 20.96 -24.05
C LEU A 1 -27.30 21.03 -23.25
N ASP A 2 -26.53 22.12 -23.41
CA ASP A 2 -25.20 22.20 -22.80
C ASP A 2 -25.27 22.41 -21.26
N SER A 3 -26.15 23.28 -20.78
CA SER A 3 -26.40 23.47 -19.33
C SER A 3 -26.99 22.22 -18.64
N GLU A 4 -27.76 21.44 -19.37
CA GLU A 4 -28.31 20.18 -18.87
C GLU A 4 -27.24 19.10 -18.74
N ALA A 5 -26.31 19.02 -19.72
CA ALA A 5 -25.17 18.11 -19.67
C ALA A 5 -24.23 18.42 -18.47
N ILE A 6 -23.93 19.71 -18.24
CA ILE A 6 -23.15 20.16 -17.08
C ILE A 6 -23.83 19.75 -15.76
N GLY A 7 -25.16 19.96 -15.65
CA GLY A 7 -25.92 19.53 -14.47
C GLY A 7 -25.91 18.01 -14.25
N ILE A 8 -25.87 17.21 -15.32
CA ILE A 8 -25.72 15.74 -15.21
C ILE A 8 -24.33 15.38 -14.69
N ILE A 9 -23.26 16.02 -15.19
CA ILE A 9 -21.89 15.80 -14.71
C ILE A 9 -21.82 16.07 -13.22
N GLN A 10 -22.31 17.22 -12.74
CA GLN A 10 -22.33 17.57 -11.33
C GLN A 10 -23.06 16.50 -10.49
N LYS A 11 -24.27 16.10 -10.91
CA LYS A 11 -25.03 15.06 -10.21
C LYS A 11 -24.28 13.73 -10.12
N LEU A 12 -23.56 13.33 -11.18
CA LEU A 12 -22.73 12.13 -11.18
C LEU A 12 -21.54 12.26 -10.20
N LYS A 13 -20.95 13.45 -10.10
CA LYS A 13 -19.78 13.71 -9.26
C LYS A 13 -20.16 13.92 -7.79
N ASP A 14 -21.33 14.44 -7.50
CA ASP A 14 -21.84 14.60 -6.13
C ASP A 14 -22.37 13.28 -5.53
N ASN A 15 -22.62 12.27 -6.35
CA ASN A 15 -23.15 10.99 -5.88
C ASN A 15 -22.01 10.05 -5.44
N PRO A 16 -22.00 9.60 -4.16
CA PRO A 16 -20.97 8.70 -3.63
C PRO A 16 -20.78 7.38 -4.40
N MET A 17 -21.78 6.93 -5.15
CA MET A 17 -21.70 5.68 -5.93
C MET A 17 -21.07 5.88 -7.32
N THR A 18 -21.03 7.12 -7.80
CA THR A 18 -20.58 7.42 -9.17
C THR A 18 -19.46 8.45 -9.28
N PHE A 19 -19.11 9.16 -8.19
CA PHE A 19 -18.11 10.25 -8.23
C PHE A 19 -16.73 9.80 -8.74
N THR A 20 -16.36 8.53 -8.53
CA THR A 20 -15.09 7.94 -9.01
C THR A 20 -15.15 7.53 -10.48
N LYS A 21 -16.33 7.48 -11.12
CA LYS A 21 -16.44 7.07 -12.53
C LYS A 21 -15.95 8.19 -13.44
N PRO A 22 -15.07 7.89 -14.42
CA PRO A 22 -14.64 8.90 -15.37
C PRO A 22 -15.79 9.33 -16.27
N VAL A 23 -15.91 10.64 -16.48
CA VAL A 23 -16.92 11.26 -17.32
C VAL A 23 -16.23 12.03 -18.44
N ILE A 24 -16.58 11.73 -19.69
CA ILE A 24 -16.08 12.43 -20.87
C ILE A 24 -17.27 13.11 -21.55
N LEU A 25 -17.20 14.43 -21.73
CA LEU A 25 -18.24 15.20 -22.44
C LEU A 25 -17.96 15.18 -23.93
N ALA A 26 -18.94 14.72 -24.73
CA ALA A 26 -18.95 14.93 -26.20
C ALA A 26 -19.95 16.04 -26.56
N TYR A 27 -19.51 17.06 -27.26
CA TYR A 27 -20.34 18.24 -27.57
C TYR A 27 -20.07 18.80 -28.96
N GLY A 28 -21.06 19.55 -29.53
CA GLY A 28 -21.01 20.07 -30.90
C GLY A 28 -20.79 21.57 -31.01
N SER A 29 -20.75 22.31 -29.91
CA SER A 29 -20.56 23.76 -29.90
C SER A 29 -19.10 24.14 -30.19
N GLN A 30 -18.89 25.38 -30.71
CA GLN A 30 -17.56 25.97 -30.79
C GLN A 30 -17.22 26.86 -29.60
N ASP A 31 -18.11 26.95 -28.62
CA ASP A 31 -17.91 27.77 -27.43
C ASP A 31 -16.96 27.05 -26.42
N VAL A 32 -15.79 27.64 -26.20
CA VAL A 32 -14.79 27.16 -25.26
C VAL A 32 -15.28 27.21 -23.80
N ALA A 33 -16.28 28.07 -23.52
CA ALA A 33 -16.84 28.15 -22.17
C ALA A 33 -17.46 26.83 -21.72
N ILE A 34 -18.00 26.02 -22.63
CA ILE A 34 -18.57 24.70 -22.34
C ILE A 34 -17.49 23.73 -21.87
N GLU A 35 -16.30 23.78 -22.47
CA GLU A 35 -15.15 22.95 -22.06
C GLU A 35 -14.74 23.27 -20.63
N ILE A 36 -14.61 24.55 -20.30
CA ILE A 36 -14.26 25.03 -18.97
C ILE A 36 -15.31 24.59 -17.95
N GLN A 37 -16.58 24.84 -18.23
CA GLN A 37 -17.67 24.45 -17.33
C GLN A 37 -17.76 22.95 -17.13
N ALA A 38 -17.51 22.14 -18.16
CA ALA A 38 -17.50 20.68 -18.03
C ALA A 38 -16.37 20.20 -17.09
N LEU A 39 -15.17 20.76 -17.25
CA LEU A 39 -14.02 20.44 -16.39
C LEU A 39 -14.25 20.90 -14.94
N GLU A 40 -14.78 22.11 -14.74
CA GLU A 40 -15.16 22.63 -13.40
C GLU A 40 -16.27 21.81 -12.75
N ALA A 41 -17.19 21.24 -13.54
CA ALA A 41 -18.23 20.33 -13.08
C ALA A 41 -17.70 18.91 -12.75
N GLY A 42 -16.41 18.64 -13.06
CA GLY A 42 -15.75 17.38 -12.73
C GLY A 42 -15.65 16.38 -13.88
N ALA A 43 -15.86 16.78 -15.15
CA ALA A 43 -15.50 15.94 -16.28
C ALA A 43 -13.98 15.72 -16.33
N GLU A 44 -13.54 14.50 -16.60
CA GLU A 44 -12.11 14.17 -16.76
C GLU A 44 -11.57 14.56 -18.14
N ASP A 45 -12.42 14.66 -19.14
CA ASP A 45 -12.04 15.04 -20.49
C ASP A 45 -13.25 15.48 -21.31
N PHE A 46 -13.00 16.02 -22.49
CA PHE A 46 -14.04 16.42 -23.45
C PHE A 46 -13.62 16.10 -24.87
N LEU A 47 -14.61 15.96 -25.75
CA LEU A 47 -14.43 15.74 -27.19
C LEU A 47 -15.41 16.58 -28.00
N ARG A 48 -14.88 17.35 -28.95
CA ARG A 48 -15.69 18.15 -29.87
C ARG A 48 -16.14 17.30 -31.07
N LEU A 49 -17.41 17.39 -31.40
CA LEU A 49 -17.98 16.77 -32.58
C LEU A 49 -17.68 17.60 -33.86
N PRO A 50 -17.44 16.97 -35.02
CA PRO A 50 -17.28 15.53 -35.21
C PRO A 50 -15.87 15.05 -34.75
N PHE A 51 -15.77 13.86 -34.17
CA PHE A 51 -14.51 13.25 -33.79
C PHE A 51 -14.29 11.88 -34.46
N GLN A 52 -13.03 11.45 -34.55
CA GLN A 52 -12.69 10.13 -35.05
C GLN A 52 -12.91 9.10 -33.94
N PRO A 53 -13.53 7.93 -34.21
CA PRO A 53 -13.78 6.89 -33.22
C PRO A 53 -12.50 6.43 -32.47
N GLU A 54 -11.37 6.43 -33.16
CA GLU A 54 -10.06 6.05 -32.61
C GLU A 54 -9.60 7.04 -31.52
N VAL A 55 -9.90 8.33 -31.69
CA VAL A 55 -9.58 9.36 -30.69
C VAL A 55 -10.44 9.18 -29.45
N LEU A 56 -11.73 8.89 -29.60
CA LEU A 56 -12.63 8.60 -28.51
C LEU A 56 -12.13 7.36 -27.73
N ALA A 57 -11.83 6.27 -28.45
CA ALA A 57 -11.33 5.04 -27.84
C ALA A 57 -10.02 5.28 -27.05
N ALA A 58 -9.08 6.07 -27.61
CA ALA A 58 -7.83 6.40 -26.93
C ALA A 58 -8.07 7.21 -25.65
N ARG A 59 -8.98 8.18 -25.66
CA ARG A 59 -9.33 8.99 -24.47
C ARG A 59 -10.06 8.18 -23.41
N ILE A 60 -11.02 7.34 -23.79
CA ILE A 60 -11.71 6.41 -22.88
C ILE A 60 -10.66 5.51 -22.19
N ASN A 61 -9.79 4.87 -22.97
CA ASN A 61 -8.76 4.00 -22.43
C ASN A 61 -7.79 4.73 -21.49
N THR A 62 -7.49 5.99 -21.77
CA THR A 62 -6.63 6.83 -20.93
C THR A 62 -7.34 7.19 -19.62
N SER A 63 -8.61 7.58 -19.67
CA SER A 63 -9.40 7.89 -18.48
C SER A 63 -9.63 6.67 -17.60
N ILE A 64 -9.92 5.51 -18.19
CA ILE A 64 -10.04 4.24 -17.46
C ILE A 64 -8.71 3.91 -16.78
N ARG A 65 -7.58 3.98 -17.48
CA ARG A 65 -6.25 3.69 -16.88
C ARG A 65 -5.91 4.64 -15.74
N ARG A 66 -6.22 5.94 -15.83
CA ARG A 66 -6.00 6.90 -14.75
C ARG A 66 -6.84 6.54 -13.53
N ASN A 67 -8.12 6.28 -13.74
CA ASN A 67 -9.06 5.94 -12.67
C ASN A 67 -8.66 4.61 -12.00
N THR A 68 -8.35 3.58 -12.78
CA THR A 68 -7.87 2.30 -12.24
C THR A 68 -6.61 2.49 -11.38
N ARG A 69 -5.63 3.30 -11.83
CA ARG A 69 -4.44 3.59 -11.02
C ARG A 69 -4.78 4.24 -9.68
N LEU A 70 -5.70 5.21 -9.64
CA LEU A 70 -6.12 5.85 -8.40
C LEU A 70 -6.84 4.88 -7.46
N GLN A 71 -7.59 3.92 -8.01
CA GLN A 71 -8.31 2.91 -7.21
C GLN A 71 -7.42 1.77 -6.70
N ILE A 72 -6.32 1.47 -7.40
CA ILE A 72 -5.42 0.37 -7.05
C ILE A 72 -4.21 0.79 -6.21
N THR A 73 -4.06 2.09 -5.91
CA THR A 73 -2.97 2.59 -5.06
C THR A 73 -3.50 3.05 -3.71
N ASN A 74 -2.68 2.89 -2.68
CA ASN A 74 -2.98 3.43 -1.36
C ASN A 74 -2.80 4.96 -1.35
N PRO A 75 -3.79 5.75 -0.90
CA PRO A 75 -3.74 7.22 -0.98
C PRO A 75 -2.67 7.85 -0.08
N LEU A 76 -2.27 7.18 1.02
CA LEU A 76 -1.28 7.70 1.96
C LEU A 76 0.16 7.57 1.43
N THR A 77 0.46 6.45 0.76
CA THR A 77 1.83 6.10 0.34
C THR A 77 2.03 6.12 -1.17
N GLY A 78 0.95 6.08 -1.97
CA GLY A 78 1.02 5.93 -3.42
C GLY A 78 1.45 4.54 -3.90
N LEU A 79 1.70 3.60 -2.97
CA LEU A 79 2.07 2.23 -3.30
C LEU A 79 0.86 1.43 -3.82
N PRO A 80 1.09 0.37 -4.60
CA PRO A 80 0.06 -0.58 -4.97
C PRO A 80 -0.78 -1.05 -3.79
N GLY A 81 -2.11 -1.01 -3.92
CA GLY A 81 -3.06 -1.48 -2.93
C GLY A 81 -3.37 -2.98 -3.07
N ALA A 82 -4.24 -3.48 -2.20
CA ALA A 82 -4.58 -4.91 -2.07
C ALA A 82 -4.97 -5.57 -3.40
N VAL A 83 -5.83 -4.93 -4.19
CA VAL A 83 -6.30 -5.47 -5.48
C VAL A 83 -5.14 -5.72 -6.45
N TYR A 84 -4.22 -4.77 -6.57
CA TYR A 84 -3.04 -4.94 -7.43
C TYR A 84 -2.12 -6.05 -6.93
N VAL A 85 -1.87 -6.09 -5.63
CA VAL A 85 -1.06 -7.15 -4.98
C VAL A 85 -1.62 -8.53 -5.30
N GLU A 86 -2.93 -8.72 -5.11
CA GLU A 86 -3.61 -9.97 -5.39
C GLU A 86 -3.47 -10.38 -6.86
N GLU A 87 -3.82 -9.49 -7.80
CA GLU A 87 -3.74 -9.76 -9.24
C GLU A 87 -2.32 -10.16 -9.67
N GLN A 88 -1.29 -9.43 -9.23
CA GLN A 88 0.10 -9.72 -9.61
C GLN A 88 0.60 -11.03 -8.98
N THR A 89 0.17 -11.32 -7.75
CA THR A 89 0.52 -12.57 -7.07
C THR A 89 -0.11 -13.77 -7.78
N ILE A 90 -1.42 -13.71 -8.10
CA ILE A 90 -2.11 -14.77 -8.86
C ILE A 90 -1.44 -15.01 -10.22
N ARG A 91 -1.09 -13.95 -10.95
CA ARG A 91 -0.39 -14.06 -12.24
C ARG A 91 0.96 -14.78 -12.12
N ARG A 92 1.76 -14.45 -11.10
CA ARG A 92 3.07 -15.11 -10.88
C ARG A 92 2.90 -16.57 -10.47
N LEU A 93 1.94 -16.89 -9.61
CA LEU A 93 1.61 -18.26 -9.23
C LEU A 93 1.19 -19.09 -10.45
N ALA A 94 0.27 -18.56 -11.26
CA ALA A 94 -0.19 -19.24 -12.49
C ALA A 94 0.93 -19.48 -13.52
N ALA A 95 1.91 -18.57 -13.56
CA ALA A 95 3.06 -18.69 -14.43
C ALA A 95 4.21 -19.55 -13.83
N ASN A 96 4.02 -20.14 -12.65
CA ASN A 96 5.05 -20.88 -11.89
C ASN A 96 6.36 -20.09 -11.71
N GLN A 97 6.26 -18.77 -11.63
CA GLN A 97 7.45 -17.94 -11.38
C GLN A 97 7.88 -18.03 -9.92
N PRO A 98 9.19 -17.99 -9.63
CA PRO A 98 9.69 -17.86 -8.26
C PRO A 98 9.05 -16.65 -7.57
N LEU A 99 8.42 -16.88 -6.42
CA LEU A 99 7.69 -15.86 -5.70
C LEU A 99 7.84 -16.07 -4.20
N ALA A 100 8.19 -15.01 -3.50
CA ALA A 100 8.05 -14.88 -2.07
C ALA A 100 7.12 -13.72 -1.74
N LEU A 101 6.14 -13.96 -0.88
CA LEU A 101 5.32 -12.93 -0.25
C LEU A 101 5.87 -12.66 1.13
N CYS A 102 6.27 -11.41 1.37
CA CYS A 102 6.75 -10.91 2.65
C CYS A 102 5.65 -10.04 3.25
N TYR A 103 5.01 -10.49 4.32
CA TYR A 103 4.01 -9.72 5.05
C TYR A 103 4.69 -8.90 6.14
N VAL A 104 4.50 -7.60 6.14
CA VAL A 104 5.21 -6.62 6.98
C VAL A 104 4.21 -5.88 7.86
N ASP A 105 4.56 -5.71 9.15
CA ASP A 105 3.69 -5.07 10.14
C ASP A 105 4.56 -4.33 11.17
N ILE A 106 4.05 -3.22 11.72
CA ILE A 106 4.73 -2.43 12.73
C ILE A 106 4.27 -2.82 14.13
N ASP A 107 5.17 -3.38 14.93
CA ASP A 107 4.87 -3.66 16.33
C ASP A 107 4.66 -2.35 17.11
N TYR A 108 3.67 -2.37 18.02
CA TYR A 108 3.33 -1.24 18.91
C TYR A 108 2.83 0.04 18.22
N PHE A 109 2.51 0.00 16.92
CA PHE A 109 2.07 1.15 16.16
C PHE A 109 0.82 1.82 16.75
N LYS A 110 -0.14 1.02 17.25
CA LYS A 110 -1.31 1.57 17.93
C LYS A 110 -0.93 2.39 19.17
N ALA A 111 -0.02 1.89 20.02
CA ALA A 111 0.40 2.61 21.22
C ALA A 111 1.09 3.93 20.88
N TYR A 112 1.85 3.96 19.77
CA TYR A 112 2.44 5.17 19.22
C TYR A 112 1.36 6.17 18.78
N ASN A 113 0.36 5.73 18.01
CA ASN A 113 -0.75 6.57 17.56
C ASN A 113 -1.56 7.13 18.75
N ASP A 114 -1.81 6.30 19.76
CA ASP A 114 -2.55 6.71 20.95
C ASP A 114 -1.83 7.81 21.75
N LYS A 115 -0.48 7.83 21.72
CA LYS A 115 0.34 8.85 22.37
C LYS A 115 0.57 10.09 21.50
N TYR A 116 0.97 9.91 20.25
CA TYR A 116 1.45 10.98 19.37
C TYR A 116 0.44 11.46 18.33
N GLY A 117 -0.68 10.74 18.18
CA GLY A 117 -1.73 11.04 17.23
C GLY A 117 -1.46 10.49 15.82
N TYR A 118 -2.54 10.33 15.06
CA TYR A 118 -2.51 9.71 13.73
C TYR A 118 -1.63 10.44 12.72
N ARG A 119 -1.49 11.78 12.82
CA ARG A 119 -0.63 12.53 11.90
C ARG A 119 0.85 12.12 11.99
N ARG A 120 1.35 11.86 13.20
CA ARG A 120 2.72 11.34 13.39
C ARG A 120 2.79 9.86 12.97
N GLY A 121 1.73 9.09 13.19
CA GLY A 121 1.63 7.72 12.68
C GLY A 121 1.67 7.63 11.16
N ASP A 122 0.97 8.54 10.45
CA ASP A 122 1.05 8.61 8.99
C ASP A 122 2.48 8.86 8.48
N ASN A 123 3.28 9.64 9.22
CA ASN A 123 4.69 9.84 8.89
C ASN A 123 5.49 8.55 9.06
N VAL A 124 5.25 7.79 10.12
CA VAL A 124 5.87 6.46 10.32
C VAL A 124 5.52 5.52 9.16
N ILE A 125 4.25 5.48 8.75
CA ILE A 125 3.81 4.70 7.58
C ILE A 125 4.57 5.11 6.31
N ARG A 126 4.75 6.42 6.05
CA ARG A 126 5.51 6.90 4.88
C ARG A 126 7.00 6.54 4.97
N ILE A 127 7.59 6.61 6.15
CA ILE A 127 8.98 6.21 6.37
C ILE A 127 9.14 4.72 6.06
N LEU A 128 8.27 3.86 6.61
CA LEU A 128 8.32 2.42 6.31
C LEU A 128 8.13 2.16 4.81
N ALA A 129 7.15 2.80 4.17
CA ALA A 129 6.92 2.69 2.73
C ALA A 129 8.18 3.05 1.91
N THR A 130 8.90 4.10 2.32
CA THR A 130 10.15 4.51 1.68
C THR A 130 11.23 3.44 1.88
N ILE A 131 11.46 2.97 3.09
CA ILE A 131 12.44 1.93 3.41
C ILE A 131 12.19 0.65 2.60
N LEU A 132 10.92 0.20 2.55
CA LEU A 132 10.52 -0.98 1.80
C LEU A 132 10.83 -0.81 0.30
N ASN A 133 10.42 0.33 -0.28
CA ASN A 133 10.63 0.60 -1.69
C ASN A 133 12.12 0.75 -2.06
N GLU A 134 12.92 1.36 -1.18
CA GLU A 134 14.38 1.44 -1.35
C GLU A 134 15.02 0.05 -1.29
N GLY A 135 14.64 -0.79 -0.31
CA GLY A 135 15.13 -2.16 -0.20
C GLY A 135 14.85 -2.98 -1.46
N VAL A 136 13.63 -2.88 -2.00
CA VAL A 136 13.27 -3.55 -3.26
C VAL A 136 14.03 -2.94 -4.46
N THR A 137 14.24 -1.64 -4.49
CA THR A 137 14.98 -0.97 -5.57
C THR A 137 16.46 -1.37 -5.59
N LEU A 138 17.09 -1.51 -4.42
CA LEU A 138 18.51 -1.80 -4.28
C LEU A 138 18.83 -3.28 -4.47
N PHE A 139 17.98 -4.17 -3.98
CA PHE A 139 18.27 -5.61 -3.90
C PHE A 139 17.27 -6.49 -4.63
N GLY A 140 16.12 -5.95 -5.06
CA GLY A 140 15.09 -6.67 -5.78
C GLY A 140 15.42 -6.89 -7.25
N ARG A 141 14.56 -7.62 -7.94
CA ARG A 141 14.63 -7.88 -9.39
C ARG A 141 13.50 -7.17 -10.12
N LYS A 142 13.62 -7.15 -11.44
CA LYS A 142 12.58 -6.62 -12.33
C LYS A 142 11.26 -7.33 -12.06
N GLY A 143 10.27 -6.53 -11.69
CA GLY A 143 8.92 -6.99 -11.36
C GLY A 143 8.67 -7.19 -9.86
N ASP A 144 9.68 -7.12 -8.99
CA ASP A 144 9.49 -7.07 -7.55
C ASP A 144 8.90 -5.72 -7.16
N PHE A 145 8.03 -5.72 -6.16
CA PHE A 145 7.36 -4.48 -5.75
C PHE A 145 6.85 -4.54 -4.31
N VAL A 146 6.52 -3.36 -3.78
CA VAL A 146 5.89 -3.17 -2.49
C VAL A 146 4.42 -2.84 -2.67
N GLY A 147 3.56 -3.42 -1.85
CA GLY A 147 2.14 -3.08 -1.72
C GLY A 147 1.81 -2.57 -0.32
N HIS A 148 0.87 -1.64 -0.22
CA HIS A 148 0.31 -1.15 1.04
C HIS A 148 -1.15 -1.58 1.13
N ILE A 149 -1.43 -2.57 1.98
CA ILE A 149 -2.75 -3.20 2.08
C ILE A 149 -3.71 -2.30 2.86
N GLY A 150 -3.24 -1.69 3.96
CA GLY A 150 -4.02 -0.75 4.76
C GLY A 150 -3.48 -0.63 6.18
N GLY A 151 -3.68 0.51 6.82
CA GLY A 151 -3.16 0.76 8.16
C GLY A 151 -1.63 0.67 8.20
N ASP A 152 -1.10 -0.24 9.00
CA ASP A 152 0.32 -0.58 9.14
C ASP A 152 0.73 -1.87 8.40
N ASP A 153 -0.19 -2.47 7.64
CA ASP A 153 0.04 -3.70 6.89
C ASP A 153 0.60 -3.45 5.50
N PHE A 154 1.82 -3.93 5.24
CA PHE A 154 2.47 -3.90 3.94
C PHE A 154 2.80 -5.30 3.44
N VAL A 155 3.00 -5.44 2.15
CA VAL A 155 3.51 -6.66 1.50
C VAL A 155 4.63 -6.31 0.54
N MET A 156 5.65 -7.17 0.48
CA MET A 156 6.60 -7.17 -0.63
C MET A 156 6.42 -8.47 -1.41
N ILE A 157 6.35 -8.35 -2.72
CA ILE A 157 6.33 -9.48 -3.66
C ILE A 157 7.69 -9.52 -4.32
N LEU A 158 8.49 -10.54 -3.98
CA LEU A 158 9.89 -10.63 -4.34
C LEU A 158 10.20 -11.92 -5.12
N ASP A 159 11.25 -11.88 -5.93
CA ASP A 159 11.97 -13.10 -6.30
C ASP A 159 12.61 -13.71 -5.04
N THR A 160 12.54 -15.02 -4.89
CA THR A 160 13.02 -15.73 -3.70
C THR A 160 14.49 -15.49 -3.38
N ALA A 161 15.32 -15.23 -4.39
CA ALA A 161 16.74 -14.93 -4.22
C ALA A 161 17.00 -13.55 -3.57
N CYS A 162 16.01 -12.65 -3.62
CA CYS A 162 16.13 -11.27 -3.10
C CYS A 162 15.62 -11.12 -1.66
N VAL A 163 14.94 -12.12 -1.12
CA VAL A 163 14.28 -12.05 0.19
C VAL A 163 15.23 -11.64 1.31
N ILE A 164 16.36 -12.34 1.45
CA ILE A 164 17.28 -12.09 2.56
C ILE A 164 17.85 -10.67 2.51
N PRO A 165 18.50 -10.22 1.41
CA PRO A 165 19.09 -8.88 1.36
C PRO A 165 18.05 -7.76 1.52
N VAL A 166 16.85 -7.91 0.96
CA VAL A 166 15.77 -6.92 1.14
C VAL A 166 15.30 -6.87 2.59
N CYS A 167 14.99 -8.02 3.21
CA CYS A 167 14.52 -8.06 4.60
C CYS A 167 15.57 -7.57 5.59
N GLU A 168 16.85 -7.87 5.39
CA GLU A 168 17.93 -7.34 6.20
C GLU A 168 18.08 -5.83 6.09
N TYR A 169 17.99 -5.29 4.87
CA TYR A 169 18.00 -3.86 4.67
C TYR A 169 16.83 -3.18 5.40
N VAL A 170 15.62 -3.70 5.21
CA VAL A 170 14.40 -3.14 5.81
C VAL A 170 14.47 -3.13 7.33
N THR A 171 14.80 -4.26 7.96
CA THR A 171 14.85 -4.37 9.42
C THR A 171 15.91 -3.45 10.02
N LYS A 172 17.12 -3.43 9.46
CA LYS A 172 18.22 -2.56 9.93
C LYS A 172 17.91 -1.08 9.75
N SER A 173 17.38 -0.68 8.57
CA SER A 173 17.05 0.72 8.29
C SER A 173 15.92 1.23 9.17
N PHE A 174 14.91 0.39 9.43
CA PHE A 174 13.80 0.75 10.31
C PHE A 174 14.30 0.96 11.74
N ASP A 175 15.09 0.05 12.30
CA ASP A 175 15.63 0.17 13.65
C ASP A 175 16.53 1.40 13.85
N ILE A 176 17.20 1.85 12.79
CA ILE A 176 18.02 3.07 12.82
C ILE A 176 17.16 4.33 12.78
N LEU A 177 16.12 4.36 11.94
CA LEU A 177 15.37 5.59 11.64
C LEU A 177 14.18 5.82 12.56
N ILE A 178 13.57 4.76 13.07
CA ILE A 178 12.32 4.86 13.81
C ILE A 178 12.47 5.57 15.17
N PRO A 179 13.58 5.47 15.92
CA PRO A 179 13.73 6.20 17.18
C PRO A 179 13.61 7.72 17.03
N PHE A 180 14.00 8.28 15.88
CA PHE A 180 13.89 9.71 15.60
C PHE A 180 12.44 10.22 15.41
N GLN A 181 11.46 9.32 15.40
CA GLN A 181 10.05 9.69 15.36
C GLN A 181 9.45 9.91 16.76
N TYR A 182 10.21 9.64 17.80
CA TYR A 182 9.82 9.83 19.20
C TYR A 182 10.37 11.17 19.72
N ASP A 183 9.75 11.70 20.77
CA ASP A 183 10.28 12.85 21.49
C ASP A 183 11.57 12.44 22.22
N GLU A 184 12.50 13.39 22.43
CA GLU A 184 13.83 13.11 22.98
C GLU A 184 13.79 12.34 24.31
N GLU A 185 12.83 12.64 25.19
CA GLU A 185 12.66 11.95 26.48
C GLU A 185 12.30 10.48 26.29
N ASP A 186 11.36 10.18 25.37
CA ASP A 186 10.91 8.83 25.11
C ASP A 186 11.98 8.02 24.35
N GLN A 187 12.69 8.69 23.42
CA GLN A 187 13.81 8.07 22.72
C GLN A 187 14.91 7.67 23.72
N ALA A 188 15.28 8.56 24.65
CA ALA A 188 16.30 8.30 25.68
C ALA A 188 15.85 7.21 26.65
N ALA A 189 14.57 7.16 27.00
CA ALA A 189 13.98 6.12 27.85
C ALA A 189 13.90 4.75 27.16
N GLY A 190 13.81 4.70 25.82
CA GLY A 190 13.63 3.49 25.03
C GLY A 190 12.21 2.92 25.07
N TYR A 191 11.24 3.66 25.62
CA TYR A 191 9.82 3.26 25.69
C TYR A 191 8.91 4.49 25.82
N ILE A 192 7.62 4.25 25.57
CA ILE A 192 6.55 5.23 25.79
C ILE A 192 5.55 4.73 26.82
N HIS A 193 4.91 5.65 27.53
CA HIS A 193 3.70 5.36 28.29
C HIS A 193 2.48 5.56 27.38
N SER A 194 1.64 4.55 27.26
CA SER A 194 0.38 4.58 26.52
C SER A 194 -0.63 3.62 27.13
N ARG A 195 -1.85 3.57 26.57
CA ARG A 195 -2.92 2.72 27.10
C ARG A 195 -3.07 1.44 26.31
N THR A 196 -3.34 0.34 27.00
CA THR A 196 -3.71 -0.93 26.39
C THR A 196 -5.12 -0.83 25.76
N ARG A 197 -5.51 -1.84 24.96
CA ARG A 197 -6.90 -1.95 24.46
C ARG A 197 -7.95 -2.00 25.58
N LYS A 198 -7.56 -2.34 26.81
CA LYS A 198 -8.42 -2.38 28.01
C LYS A 198 -8.39 -1.06 28.79
N GLY A 199 -7.64 -0.04 28.34
CA GLY A 199 -7.52 1.27 28.99
C GLY A 199 -6.49 1.35 30.11
N GLU A 200 -5.74 0.29 30.40
CA GLU A 200 -4.68 0.25 31.42
C GLU A 200 -3.42 0.96 30.92
N GLU A 201 -2.78 1.77 31.76
CA GLU A 201 -1.50 2.38 31.42
C GLU A 201 -0.38 1.32 31.43
N MET A 202 0.41 1.31 30.36
CA MET A 202 1.49 0.35 30.20
C MET A 202 2.67 0.99 29.46
N ARG A 203 3.87 0.45 29.67
CA ARG A 203 5.08 0.80 28.93
C ARG A 203 5.11 0.02 27.62
N PHE A 204 5.33 0.72 26.53
CA PHE A 204 5.52 0.13 25.20
C PHE A 204 6.91 0.50 24.70
N PRO A 205 7.72 -0.45 24.25
CA PRO A 205 9.03 -0.15 23.70
C PRO A 205 8.93 0.63 22.40
N ILE A 206 10.08 1.10 21.90
CA ILE A 206 10.19 1.67 20.55
C ILE A 206 9.67 0.65 19.51
N MET A 207 8.96 1.14 18.51
CA MET A 207 8.41 0.33 17.42
C MET A 207 9.49 -0.49 16.72
N THR A 208 9.10 -1.70 16.31
CA THR A 208 9.90 -2.59 15.46
C THR A 208 9.06 -3.04 14.27
N VAL A 209 9.71 -3.63 13.28
CA VAL A 209 9.04 -4.25 12.13
C VAL A 209 9.18 -5.77 12.21
N ALA A 210 8.07 -6.46 12.06
CA ALA A 210 8.01 -7.91 11.93
C ALA A 210 7.67 -8.29 10.48
N ILE A 211 8.48 -9.19 9.87
CA ILE A 211 8.28 -9.63 8.49
C ILE A 211 8.13 -11.14 8.44
N GLY A 212 6.96 -11.61 8.03
CA GLY A 212 6.70 -13.02 7.73
C GLY A 212 6.86 -13.31 6.26
N VAL A 213 7.64 -14.33 5.91
CA VAL A 213 7.98 -14.66 4.52
C VAL A 213 7.52 -16.06 4.17
N VAL A 214 6.77 -16.19 3.08
CA VAL A 214 6.35 -17.48 2.49
C VAL A 214 6.71 -17.52 1.01
N SER A 215 7.21 -18.65 0.54
CA SER A 215 7.67 -18.84 -0.84
C SER A 215 7.05 -20.06 -1.48
N ASN A 216 6.72 -19.97 -2.79
CA ASN A 216 6.29 -21.11 -3.60
C ASN A 216 7.44 -22.07 -3.98
N GLN A 217 8.69 -21.76 -3.61
CA GLN A 217 9.83 -22.66 -3.82
C GLN A 217 10.07 -23.63 -2.66
N THR A 218 9.64 -23.26 -1.45
CA THR A 218 9.79 -24.12 -0.29
C THR A 218 8.62 -25.09 -0.13
N ARG A 219 7.43 -24.68 -0.58
CA ARG A 219 6.23 -25.51 -0.54
C ARG A 219 5.31 -25.22 -1.73
N LYS A 220 4.46 -26.17 -2.07
CA LYS A 220 3.42 -25.97 -3.08
C LYS A 220 2.36 -25.01 -2.53
N ILE A 221 2.14 -23.91 -3.23
CA ILE A 221 1.09 -22.93 -2.94
C ILE A 221 -0.03 -23.12 -3.97
N GLU A 222 -1.23 -23.44 -3.52
CA GLU A 222 -2.35 -23.74 -4.40
C GLU A 222 -3.06 -22.48 -4.90
N ASN A 223 -3.14 -21.44 -4.05
CA ASN A 223 -3.85 -20.21 -4.37
C ASN A 223 -3.35 -19.02 -3.50
N TYR A 224 -3.84 -17.84 -3.83
CA TYR A 224 -3.51 -16.60 -3.13
C TYR A 224 -3.93 -16.59 -1.67
N LEU A 225 -5.12 -17.14 -1.35
CA LEU A 225 -5.63 -17.18 0.03
C LEU A 225 -4.70 -18.00 0.94
N GLN A 226 -4.32 -19.19 0.51
CA GLN A 226 -3.37 -20.02 1.26
C GLN A 226 -2.03 -19.29 1.49
N LEU A 227 -1.51 -18.59 0.44
CA LEU A 227 -0.27 -17.85 0.56
C LEU A 227 -0.35 -16.74 1.61
N THR A 228 -1.45 -15.99 1.63
CA THR A 228 -1.66 -14.89 2.57
C THR A 228 -1.90 -15.37 4.00
N GLU A 229 -2.62 -16.46 4.19
CA GLU A 229 -2.82 -17.09 5.51
C GLU A 229 -1.49 -17.53 6.12
N LEU A 230 -0.66 -18.22 5.34
CA LEU A 230 0.66 -18.66 5.77
C LEU A 230 1.59 -17.48 6.07
N ALA A 231 1.54 -16.43 5.25
CA ALA A 231 2.35 -15.23 5.46
C ALA A 231 1.92 -14.48 6.74
N ALA A 232 0.62 -14.44 7.03
CA ALA A 232 0.11 -13.87 8.27
C ALA A 232 0.55 -14.69 9.50
N GLU A 233 0.51 -16.02 9.42
CA GLU A 233 1.04 -16.91 10.47
C GLU A 233 2.54 -16.65 10.71
N MET A 234 3.33 -16.56 9.65
CA MET A 234 4.75 -16.27 9.74
C MET A 234 5.04 -14.86 10.28
N LYS A 235 4.19 -13.88 9.98
CA LYS A 235 4.25 -12.54 10.57
C LYS A 235 4.06 -12.59 12.08
N GLU A 236 3.04 -13.30 12.56
CA GLU A 236 2.82 -13.47 14.02
C GLU A 236 4.00 -14.19 14.69
N TYR A 237 4.61 -15.17 14.02
CA TYR A 237 5.83 -15.80 14.51
C TYR A 237 7.00 -14.80 14.58
N ALA A 238 7.20 -13.97 13.56
CA ALA A 238 8.22 -12.91 13.58
C ALA A 238 7.97 -11.93 14.74
N LYS A 239 6.72 -11.49 14.98
CA LYS A 239 6.32 -10.65 16.11
C LYS A 239 6.65 -11.27 17.48
N SER A 240 6.55 -12.57 17.63
CA SER A 240 6.93 -13.23 18.89
C SER A 240 8.42 -13.09 19.19
N ILE A 241 9.24 -12.98 18.15
CA ILE A 241 10.69 -12.85 18.26
C ILE A 241 11.09 -11.40 18.52
N THR A 242 10.50 -10.42 17.79
CA THR A 242 10.74 -9.00 18.05
C THR A 242 10.44 -8.65 19.51
N LYS A 243 9.34 -9.18 20.06
CA LYS A 243 8.92 -8.97 21.45
C LYS A 243 9.82 -9.68 22.49
N ALA A 244 10.46 -10.78 22.12
CA ALA A 244 11.35 -11.52 23.01
C ALA A 244 12.77 -10.93 23.08
N SER A 245 13.17 -10.11 22.12
CA SER A 245 14.47 -9.44 22.11
C SER A 245 14.51 -8.27 23.11
N HIS A 246 15.67 -8.06 23.76
CA HIS A 246 15.89 -6.98 24.71
C HIS A 246 17.24 -6.32 24.44
N PRO A 247 17.30 -5.08 23.91
CA PRO A 247 16.16 -4.26 23.47
C PRO A 247 15.41 -4.90 22.28
N PRO A 248 14.13 -4.54 22.07
CA PRO A 248 13.37 -5.00 20.92
C PRO A 248 14.06 -4.62 19.60
N GLN A 249 14.09 -5.55 18.66
CA GLN A 249 14.70 -5.37 17.34
C GLN A 249 13.77 -5.93 16.27
N SER A 250 13.76 -5.28 15.12
CA SER A 250 13.03 -5.75 13.95
C SER A 250 13.54 -7.12 13.49
N ALA A 251 12.64 -7.97 13.04
CA ALA A 251 12.99 -9.32 12.65
C ALA A 251 12.17 -9.80 11.45
N PHE A 252 12.75 -10.72 10.67
CA PHE A 252 12.01 -11.46 9.66
C PHE A 252 12.13 -12.97 9.88
N ARG A 253 11.13 -13.72 9.42
CA ARG A 253 11.11 -15.18 9.45
C ARG A 253 10.59 -15.75 8.14
N ILE A 254 11.34 -16.73 7.63
CA ILE A 254 11.04 -17.42 6.40
C ILE A 254 10.41 -18.77 6.74
N ASP A 255 9.28 -19.09 6.14
CA ASP A 255 8.68 -20.43 6.25
C ASP A 255 9.60 -21.47 5.60
N LYS A 256 10.05 -22.41 6.40
CA LYS A 256 10.91 -23.53 5.99
C LYS A 256 10.16 -24.85 5.91
N ARG A 257 8.86 -24.85 6.20
CA ARG A 257 8.02 -26.05 6.15
C ARG A 257 7.83 -26.47 4.69
N THR A 258 7.94 -27.75 4.42
CA THR A 258 7.82 -28.33 3.07
C THR A 258 6.47 -28.99 2.79
N HIS A 259 5.56 -28.98 3.77
CA HIS A 259 4.23 -29.62 3.69
C HIS A 259 3.11 -28.65 4.05
#